data_de3f44c4de894cc7ea601a4d8e1c82d1
#
_entry.id   de3f44c4de894cc7ea601a4d8e1c82d1
#
_cell.length_a   1.000
_cell.length_b   1.000
_cell.length_c   1.000
_cell.angle_alpha   90.00
_cell.angle_beta   90.00
_cell.angle_gamma   90.00
#
_symmetry.space_group_name_H-M   'P 1'
#
loop_
_entity.id
_entity.type
_entity.pdbx_description
1 polymer ?
#
loop_
_entity_poly.entity_id
_entity_poly.type
_entity_poly.pdbx_seq_one_letter_code
_entity_poly.pdbx_strand_id
1 'polypeptide(L)'
;MTLLLAIDGSRYSHRMVTYIASNELLFRPEHDYVLLHARPDTGFGSPVAPEDEVLDAPAAFLLNQGFACRSLMRRGPPASTLIDAAVDLQANLIIMGCRGQSPLRSMVLGSVTQEVLARSHVPVLVVR
;
A
#
# COMPACT_ATOMS: atom_id res chain seq x y z
N MET A 1 4.07 -5.76 -15.55
CA MET A 1 2.81 -5.75 -14.78
C MET A 1 2.73 -4.50 -13.91
N THR A 2 1.55 -4.08 -13.58
CA THR A 2 1.33 -2.98 -12.63
C THR A 2 0.99 -3.57 -11.27
N LEU A 3 1.79 -3.22 -10.26
CA LEU A 3 1.65 -3.68 -8.89
C LEU A 3 1.29 -2.49 -8.00
N LEU A 4 0.16 -2.57 -7.32
CA LEU A 4 -0.33 -1.51 -6.44
C LEU A 4 0.02 -1.86 -4.99
N LEU A 5 0.83 -1.00 -4.37
CA LEU A 5 1.31 -1.18 -3.01
C LEU A 5 0.55 -0.25 -2.06
N ALA A 6 -0.13 -0.84 -1.08
CA ALA A 6 -0.87 -0.08 -0.08
C ALA A 6 0.06 0.40 1.03
N ILE A 7 0.25 1.70 1.15
CA ILE A 7 1.15 2.33 2.13
C ILE A 7 0.32 3.14 3.12
N ASP A 8 0.42 2.83 4.39
CA ASP A 8 -0.30 3.55 5.45
C ASP A 8 0.62 4.13 6.53
N GLY A 9 1.94 4.03 6.35
CA GLY A 9 2.91 4.50 7.33
C GLY A 9 3.16 3.54 8.49
N SER A 10 2.47 2.42 8.55
CA SER A 10 2.66 1.42 9.61
C SER A 10 3.94 0.61 9.38
N ARG A 11 4.39 -0.09 10.42
CA ARG A 11 5.50 -1.03 10.30
C ARG A 11 5.20 -2.19 9.34
N TYR A 12 3.93 -2.52 9.14
CA TYR A 12 3.52 -3.59 8.24
C TYR A 12 3.66 -3.18 6.78
N SER A 13 3.35 -1.93 6.43
CA SER A 13 3.64 -1.44 5.08
C SER A 13 5.15 -1.34 4.84
N HIS A 14 5.93 -0.99 5.86
CA HIS A 14 7.39 -1.00 5.76
C HIS A 14 7.94 -2.42 5.54
N ARG A 15 7.44 -3.40 6.28
CA ARG A 15 7.81 -4.82 6.09
C ARG A 15 7.47 -5.31 4.68
N MET A 16 6.33 -4.91 4.16
CA MET A 16 5.90 -5.27 2.81
C MET A 16 6.88 -4.75 1.76
N VAL A 17 7.27 -3.49 1.87
CA VAL A 17 8.22 -2.86 0.94
C VAL A 17 9.59 -3.55 1.03
N THR A 18 10.05 -3.86 2.25
CA THR A 18 11.31 -4.59 2.47
C THR A 18 11.24 -6.00 1.86
N TYR A 19 10.12 -6.67 2.00
CA TYR A 19 9.91 -8.00 1.42
C TYR A 19 10.02 -7.96 -0.11
N ILE A 20 9.40 -6.97 -0.75
CA ILE A 20 9.48 -6.79 -2.20
C ILE A 20 10.94 -6.62 -2.65
N ALA A 21 11.67 -5.73 -1.99
CA ALA A 21 13.07 -5.45 -2.34
C ALA A 21 14.00 -6.65 -2.12
N SER A 22 13.64 -7.55 -1.20
CA SER A 22 14.45 -8.71 -0.84
C SER A 22 14.16 -9.96 -1.69
N ASN A 23 13.16 -9.92 -2.56
CA ASN A 23 12.71 -11.09 -3.34
C ASN A 23 12.62 -10.78 -4.83
N GLU A 24 13.75 -10.53 -5.45
CA GLU A 24 13.85 -10.12 -6.86
C GLU A 24 13.31 -11.16 -7.84
N LEU A 25 13.33 -12.43 -7.50
CA LEU A 25 12.77 -13.47 -8.35
C LEU A 25 11.25 -13.37 -8.46
N LEU A 26 10.61 -12.94 -7.38
CA LEU A 26 9.16 -12.76 -7.32
C LEU A 26 8.75 -11.35 -7.78
N PHE A 27 9.53 -10.35 -7.39
CA PHE A 27 9.25 -8.94 -7.67
C PHE A 27 10.36 -8.34 -8.52
N ARG A 28 10.20 -8.41 -9.82
CA ARG A 28 11.19 -7.88 -10.75
C ARG A 28 11.19 -6.35 -10.77
N PRO A 29 12.38 -5.72 -10.79
CA PRO A 29 12.46 -4.25 -10.82
C PRO A 29 11.79 -3.59 -12.04
N GLU A 30 11.61 -4.32 -13.13
CA GLU A 30 11.04 -3.79 -14.38
C GLU A 30 9.52 -3.58 -14.33
N HIS A 31 8.84 -4.10 -13.32
CA HIS A 31 7.40 -3.88 -13.18
C HIS A 31 7.08 -2.43 -12.80
N ASP A 32 5.87 -2.00 -13.07
CA ASP A 32 5.36 -0.69 -12.68
C ASP A 32 4.84 -0.78 -11.23
N TYR A 33 5.57 -0.21 -10.30
CA TYR A 33 5.21 -0.18 -8.87
C TYR A 33 4.55 1.15 -8.54
N VAL A 34 3.31 1.10 -8.11
CA VAL A 34 2.54 2.27 -7.68
C VAL A 34 2.32 2.20 -6.18
N LEU A 35 2.89 3.15 -5.46
CA LEU A 35 2.69 3.29 -4.02
C LEU A 35 1.47 4.17 -3.80
N LEU A 36 0.46 3.63 -3.14
CA LEU A 36 -0.77 4.37 -2.86
C LEU A 36 -0.95 4.55 -1.35
N HIS A 37 -1.13 5.80 -0.96
CA HIS A 37 -1.61 6.15 0.37
C HIS A 37 -3.06 6.64 0.26
N ALA A 38 -3.96 5.90 0.91
CA ALA A 38 -5.36 6.28 1.00
C ALA A 38 -5.58 7.00 2.32
N ARG A 39 -5.95 8.28 2.25
CA ARG A 39 -6.15 9.12 3.42
C ARG A 39 -7.64 9.27 3.69
N PRO A 40 -8.11 8.94 4.91
CA PRO A 40 -9.50 9.19 5.27
C PRO A 40 -9.84 10.67 5.14
N ASP A 41 -11.00 10.97 4.56
CA ASP A 41 -11.51 12.32 4.46
C ASP A 41 -12.21 12.67 5.78
N THR A 42 -11.45 13.13 6.76
CA THR A 42 -11.97 13.39 8.11
C THR A 42 -12.51 14.80 8.31
N GLY A 43 -12.67 15.60 7.27
CA GLY A 43 -13.43 16.86 7.27
C GLY A 43 -13.03 17.96 8.26
N PHE A 44 -12.18 17.69 9.22
CA PHE A 44 -11.66 18.67 10.19
C PHE A 44 -10.16 18.50 10.32
N GLY A 45 -9.45 19.58 10.03
CA GLY A 45 -8.00 19.62 10.03
C GLY A 45 -7.35 19.23 11.35
N SER A 46 -7.15 17.95 11.53
CA SER A 46 -6.02 17.52 12.34
C SER A 46 -4.76 18.03 11.65
N PRO A 47 -3.77 18.54 12.40
CA PRO A 47 -2.46 18.76 11.81
C PRO A 47 -1.92 17.40 11.39
N VAL A 48 -2.17 17.06 10.17
CA VAL A 48 -1.68 15.81 9.61
C VAL A 48 -0.27 16.10 9.15
N ALA A 49 0.61 15.17 9.45
CA ALA A 49 1.91 15.12 8.77
C ALA A 49 1.70 15.38 7.28
N PRO A 50 2.55 16.18 6.64
CA PRO A 50 2.43 16.44 5.21
C PRO A 50 2.16 15.13 4.48
N GLU A 51 1.19 15.16 3.59
CA GLU A 51 0.69 13.99 2.87
C GLU A 51 1.81 13.21 2.17
N ASP A 52 2.88 13.91 1.86
CA ASP A 52 4.04 13.39 1.15
C ASP A 52 4.95 12.52 2.03
N GLU A 53 4.99 12.74 3.35
CA GLU A 53 5.95 12.06 4.24
C GLU A 53 5.72 10.55 4.32
N VAL A 54 4.46 10.09 4.26
CA VAL A 54 4.13 8.67 4.36
C VAL A 54 4.68 7.89 3.16
N LEU A 55 4.69 8.50 1.98
CA LEU A 55 5.13 7.87 0.74
C LEU A 55 6.62 8.07 0.46
N ASP A 56 7.23 9.12 0.99
CA ASP A 56 8.61 9.50 0.66
C ASP A 56 9.63 8.43 1.05
N ALA A 57 9.57 7.92 2.27
CA ALA A 57 10.53 6.92 2.75
C ALA A 57 10.46 5.60 1.97
N PRO A 58 9.27 5.00 1.76
CA PRO A 58 9.21 3.77 0.97
C PRO A 58 9.56 3.98 -0.50
N ALA A 59 9.21 5.12 -1.09
CA ALA A 59 9.59 5.43 -2.46
C ALA A 59 11.11 5.55 -2.61
N ALA A 60 11.78 6.28 -1.71
CA ALA A 60 13.22 6.42 -1.72
C ALA A 60 13.92 5.07 -1.50
N PHE A 61 13.40 4.25 -0.61
CA PHE A 61 13.93 2.91 -0.36
C PHE A 61 13.90 2.04 -1.63
N LEU A 62 12.75 1.98 -2.30
CA LEU A 62 12.60 1.19 -3.53
C LEU A 62 13.49 1.73 -4.66
N LEU A 63 13.58 3.04 -4.83
CA LEU A 63 14.47 3.64 -5.82
C LEU A 63 15.92 3.26 -5.57
N ASN A 64 16.37 3.29 -4.30
CA ASN A 64 17.74 2.88 -3.95
C ASN A 64 18.00 1.40 -4.21
N GLN A 65 16.97 0.58 -4.21
CA GLN A 65 17.07 -0.86 -4.51
C GLN A 65 16.92 -1.17 -6.01
N GLY A 66 16.81 -0.14 -6.85
CA GLY A 66 16.74 -0.29 -8.30
C GLY A 66 15.34 -0.44 -8.88
N PHE A 67 14.29 -0.21 -8.07
CA PHE A 67 12.91 -0.27 -8.52
C PHE A 67 12.44 1.08 -9.04
N ALA A 68 11.81 1.10 -10.21
CA ALA A 68 11.09 2.27 -10.67
C ALA A 68 9.71 2.28 -10.01
N CYS A 69 9.39 3.35 -9.29
CA CYS A 69 8.09 3.47 -8.64
C CYS A 69 7.54 4.88 -8.76
N ARG A 70 6.23 4.99 -8.67
CA ARG A 70 5.52 6.27 -8.60
C ARG A 70 4.61 6.26 -7.39
N SER A 71 4.40 7.45 -6.82
CA SER A 71 3.60 7.64 -5.63
C SER A 71 2.28 8.30 -5.98
N LEU A 72 1.21 7.82 -5.35
CA LEU A 72 -0.14 8.33 -5.57
C LEU A 72 -0.83 8.44 -4.23
N MET A 73 -1.43 9.61 -3.97
CA MET A 73 -2.26 9.80 -2.79
C MET A 73 -3.69 10.06 -3.22
N ARG A 74 -4.62 9.39 -2.54
CA ARG A 74 -6.06 9.60 -2.74
C ARG A 74 -6.76 9.74 -1.40
N ARG A 75 -7.79 10.57 -1.37
CA ARG A 75 -8.65 10.72 -0.20
C ARG A 75 -9.84 9.78 -0.31
N GLY A 76 -10.24 9.24 0.82
CA GLY A 76 -11.41 8.38 0.94
C GLY A 76 -11.20 7.23 1.90
N PRO A 77 -12.24 6.38 2.07
CA PRO A 77 -12.12 5.17 2.88
C PRO A 77 -11.01 4.27 2.31
N PRO A 78 -10.08 3.78 3.15
CA PRO A 78 -8.88 3.10 2.64
C PRO A 78 -9.16 1.91 1.72
N ALA A 79 -10.04 1.01 2.10
CA ALA A 79 -10.31 -0.19 1.30
C ALA A 79 -10.94 0.15 -0.05
N SER A 80 -11.99 0.97 -0.06
CA SER A 80 -12.66 1.40 -1.29
C SER A 80 -11.70 2.13 -2.22
N THR A 81 -10.88 3.01 -1.65
CA THR A 81 -9.90 3.81 -2.41
C THR A 81 -8.86 2.91 -3.08
N LEU A 82 -8.35 1.89 -2.36
CA LEU A 82 -7.42 0.92 -2.92
C LEU A 82 -8.05 0.11 -4.05
N ILE A 83 -9.26 -0.36 -3.85
CA ILE A 83 -9.98 -1.16 -4.84
C ILE A 83 -10.25 -0.34 -6.11
N ASP A 84 -10.73 0.89 -5.95
CA ASP A 84 -11.01 1.78 -7.08
C ASP A 84 -9.73 2.13 -7.83
N ALA A 85 -8.64 2.42 -7.12
CA ALA A 85 -7.35 2.70 -7.73
C ALA A 85 -6.82 1.50 -8.52
N ALA A 86 -6.98 0.29 -7.99
CA ALA A 86 -6.56 -0.93 -8.68
C ALA A 86 -7.29 -1.10 -10.02
N VAL A 87 -8.57 -0.77 -10.06
CA VAL A 87 -9.35 -0.80 -11.30
C VAL A 87 -8.88 0.30 -12.26
N ASP A 88 -8.76 1.53 -11.79
CA ASP A 88 -8.35 2.68 -12.61
C ASP A 88 -6.97 2.50 -13.24
N LEU A 89 -6.04 1.92 -12.47
CA LEU A 89 -4.66 1.69 -12.90
C LEU A 89 -4.50 0.38 -13.69
N GLN A 90 -5.55 -0.41 -13.79
CA GLN A 90 -5.49 -1.76 -14.36
C GLN A 90 -4.40 -2.59 -13.68
N ALA A 91 -4.34 -2.53 -12.35
CA ALA A 91 -3.35 -3.25 -11.57
C ALA A 91 -3.54 -4.76 -11.71
N ASN A 92 -2.44 -5.47 -11.78
CA ASN A 92 -2.41 -6.93 -11.86
C ASN A 92 -2.42 -7.57 -10.47
N LEU A 93 -1.98 -6.82 -9.47
CA LEU A 93 -1.84 -7.31 -8.11
C LEU A 93 -1.88 -6.15 -7.13
N ILE A 94 -2.60 -6.33 -6.02
CA ILE A 94 -2.53 -5.44 -4.86
C ILE A 94 -1.63 -6.12 -3.83
N ILE A 95 -0.65 -5.39 -3.30
CA ILE A 95 0.24 -5.87 -2.25
C ILE A 95 0.04 -5.00 -1.02
N MET A 96 -0.20 -5.62 0.11
CA MET A 96 -0.44 -4.89 1.36
C MET A 96 0.07 -5.65 2.57
N GLY A 97 0.32 -4.94 3.65
CA GLY A 97 0.64 -5.54 4.93
C GLY A 97 -0.56 -6.23 5.55
N CYS A 98 -0.31 -7.16 6.47
CA CYS A 98 -1.39 -7.90 7.13
C CYS A 98 -2.20 -7.05 8.12
N ARG A 99 -1.62 -5.93 8.59
CA ARG A 99 -2.26 -4.99 9.51
C ARG A 99 -1.91 -3.56 9.12
N GLY A 100 -2.65 -2.61 9.67
CA GLY A 100 -2.39 -1.19 9.54
C GLY A 100 -2.02 -0.54 10.86
N GLN A 101 -2.51 0.67 11.07
CA GLN A 101 -2.23 1.50 12.25
C GLN A 101 -2.99 1.09 13.51
N SER A 102 -3.95 0.14 13.42
CA SER A 102 -4.78 -0.24 14.55
C SER A 102 -3.96 -0.95 15.64
N PRO A 103 -4.13 -0.58 16.92
CA PRO A 103 -3.41 -1.21 18.03
C PRO A 103 -3.98 -2.56 18.46
N LEU A 104 -5.02 -3.07 17.83
CA LEU A 104 -5.69 -4.32 18.25
C LEU A 104 -4.80 -5.52 17.98
N ARG A 105 -4.16 -6.04 19.02
CA ARG A 105 -3.20 -7.16 18.93
C ARG A 105 -3.84 -8.52 18.68
N SER A 106 -5.15 -8.66 18.96
CA SER A 106 -5.86 -9.94 18.80
C SER A 106 -6.25 -10.25 17.37
N MET A 107 -6.11 -9.31 16.44
CA MET A 107 -6.48 -9.51 15.05
C MET A 107 -5.32 -10.08 14.24
N VAL A 108 -5.57 -11.16 13.52
CA VAL A 108 -4.61 -11.74 12.59
C VAL A 108 -4.45 -10.84 11.37
N LEU A 109 -5.56 -10.30 10.86
CA LEU A 109 -5.58 -9.35 9.74
C LEU A 109 -6.27 -8.05 10.17
N GLY A 110 -5.76 -6.93 9.68
CA GLY A 110 -6.39 -5.63 9.88
C GLY A 110 -7.71 -5.49 9.13
N SER A 111 -8.55 -4.55 9.57
CA SER A 111 -9.88 -4.34 8.98
C SER A 111 -9.81 -3.95 7.49
N VAL A 112 -8.88 -3.09 7.11
CA VAL A 112 -8.70 -2.70 5.71
C VAL A 112 -8.27 -3.89 4.87
N THR A 113 -7.33 -4.70 5.36
CA THR A 113 -6.87 -5.91 4.67
C THR A 113 -8.01 -6.90 4.46
N GLN A 114 -8.83 -7.12 5.49
CA GLN A 114 -10.00 -8.00 5.40
C GLN A 114 -10.99 -7.51 4.35
N GLU A 115 -11.27 -6.22 4.34
CA GLU A 115 -12.23 -5.64 3.40
C GLU A 115 -11.73 -5.71 1.96
N VAL A 116 -10.44 -5.43 1.72
CA VAL A 116 -9.84 -5.54 0.39
C VAL A 116 -9.88 -6.99 -0.11
N LEU A 117 -9.54 -7.94 0.75
CA LEU A 117 -9.61 -9.37 0.41
C LEU A 117 -11.03 -9.81 0.04
N ALA A 118 -12.04 -9.29 0.76
CA ALA A 118 -13.43 -9.65 0.53
C ALA A 118 -14.01 -9.04 -0.76
N ARG A 119 -13.59 -7.85 -1.13
CA ARG A 119 -14.24 -7.05 -2.19
C ARG A 119 -13.44 -6.91 -3.47
N SER A 120 -12.13 -7.10 -3.44
CA SER A 120 -11.30 -6.89 -4.62
C SER A 120 -11.47 -8.01 -5.64
N HIS A 121 -11.58 -7.63 -6.92
CA HIS A 121 -11.50 -8.58 -8.04
C HIS A 121 -10.06 -8.72 -8.56
N VAL A 122 -9.18 -7.82 -8.14
CA VAL A 122 -7.75 -7.94 -8.43
C VAL A 122 -7.12 -8.84 -7.36
N PRO A 123 -6.22 -9.77 -7.73
CA PRO A 123 -5.52 -10.60 -6.74
C PRO A 123 -4.81 -9.76 -5.68
N VAL A 124 -4.79 -10.25 -4.46
CA VAL A 124 -4.21 -9.54 -3.31
C VAL A 124 -3.15 -10.43 -2.66
N LEU A 125 -1.94 -9.88 -2.52
CA LEU A 125 -0.87 -10.50 -1.76
C LEU A 125 -0.76 -9.80 -0.42
N VAL A 126 -0.84 -10.56 0.66
CA VAL A 126 -0.71 -10.04 2.01
C VAL A 126 0.65 -10.44 2.57
N VAL A 127 1.43 -9.46 3.00
CA VAL A 127 2.76 -9.67 3.59
C VAL A 127 2.65 -9.49 5.11
N ARG A 128 3.13 -10.48 5.84
CA ARG A 128 3.17 -10.45 7.30
C ARG A 128 4.32 -9.62 7.85
#